data_1c49199f99bafd2107ed8a9c57c3f676
#
_entry.id   1c49199f99bafd2107ed8a9c57c3f676
#
_cell.length_a   1.000
_cell.length_b   1.000
_cell.length_c   1.000
_cell.angle_alpha   90.00
_cell.angle_beta   90.00
_cell.angle_gamma   90.00
#
_symmetry.space_group_name_H-M   'P 1'
#
loop_
_entity.id
_entity.type
_entity.pdbx_description
1 polymer ?
#
loop_
_entity_poly.entity_id
_entity_poly.type
_entity_poly.pdbx_seq_one_letter_code
_entity_poly.pdbx_strand_id
1 'polypeptide(L)'
;EQFLQENGYEKSRFSNEELDEIEKGLAAGLTFEQVKLYADSKFSSKQMKNIRTGMEQAISIKENEQRKKDSEEFVRSLPKVFSDDQMAILNSGIYNGLSPYQIAVYANPNYTAEKMACIHNGFKYGLTMEQTDAYKNFDVQEMYAIQNGFYCGMTLEQVEYMKSHARTADEMAQIVVCYKTNLSENQIDYVLSHAKDANEMYEIRQGFAEHLSMDQIKIYAENHLSSEKMSIIRYGLRNNLSKEQIQFVLDTDFSADKMAQLIHGFTNGLTMEQVEMYSKPEYNINQMYEIRTGIKNGLSEENIMSYAAPENDWGMMACIRENLEGNLPKEDLDHFLHGGFSKSQIREIAFGLSGELGLENIKLYADPKISSEKMEDLREKIEDIRNRYHSEYSNEKIENYAYAYKNGLSINQSEYLIESCKLEKDEISIIIKGMKLQNHPQNKSVNEKLAGIESKHGSTEKGNMRENR
;
A
#
# COMPACT_ATOMS: atom_id res chain seq x y z
N GLU A 1 -17.92 61.39 11.28
CA GLU A 1 -18.22 62.80 11.26
C GLU A 1 -19.56 63.08 11.96
N GLN A 2 -20.66 62.38 11.62
CA GLN A 2 -21.99 62.54 12.21
C GLN A 2 -21.98 62.42 13.75
N PHE A 3 -21.28 61.41 14.31
CA PHE A 3 -21.16 61.25 15.76
C PHE A 3 -20.52 62.45 16.45
N LEU A 4 -19.44 63.01 15.86
CA LEU A 4 -18.77 64.19 16.43
C LEU A 4 -19.67 65.42 16.41
N GLN A 5 -20.39 65.63 15.32
CA GLN A 5 -21.33 66.78 15.19
C GLN A 5 -22.47 66.69 16.15
N GLU A 6 -23.13 65.55 16.29
CA GLU A 6 -24.30 65.38 17.20
C GLU A 6 -23.92 65.48 18.68
N ASN A 7 -22.62 65.17 19.01
CA ASN A 7 -22.17 65.30 20.39
C ASN A 7 -21.39 66.61 20.67
N GLY A 8 -21.30 67.48 19.68
CA GLY A 8 -20.66 68.80 19.86
C GLY A 8 -19.11 68.67 20.02
N TYR A 9 -18.49 67.65 19.45
CA TYR A 9 -17.08 67.45 19.52
C TYR A 9 -16.35 68.00 18.28
N GLU A 10 -15.34 68.84 18.53
CA GLU A 10 -14.41 69.24 17.47
C GLU A 10 -13.47 68.10 17.16
N LYS A 11 -13.19 67.84 15.86
CA LYS A 11 -12.29 66.80 15.41
C LYS A 11 -10.88 66.98 16.00
N SER A 12 -10.45 68.21 16.20
CA SER A 12 -9.20 68.59 16.81
C SER A 12 -9.00 68.16 18.27
N ARG A 13 -10.10 67.73 18.91
CA ARG A 13 -10.07 67.20 20.28
C ARG A 13 -9.42 65.82 20.41
N PHE A 14 -9.31 65.07 19.32
CA PHE A 14 -8.83 63.71 19.30
C PHE A 14 -7.65 63.55 18.35
N SER A 15 -6.67 62.71 18.71
CA SER A 15 -5.63 62.26 17.80
C SER A 15 -6.19 61.37 16.67
N ASN A 16 -5.42 61.14 15.63
CA ASN A 16 -5.85 60.27 14.53
C ASN A 16 -6.10 58.82 15.00
N GLU A 17 -5.29 58.32 15.94
CA GLU A 17 -5.48 56.99 16.53
C GLU A 17 -6.74 56.92 17.42
N GLU A 18 -7.09 57.97 18.11
CA GLU A 18 -8.33 58.03 18.89
C GLU A 18 -9.59 58.14 18.02
N LEU A 19 -9.51 58.87 16.92
CA LEU A 19 -10.58 58.93 15.91
C LEU A 19 -10.77 57.56 15.24
N ASP A 20 -9.71 56.83 14.97
CA ASP A 20 -9.74 55.46 14.41
C ASP A 20 -10.48 54.47 15.38
N GLU A 21 -10.25 54.59 16.69
CA GLU A 21 -10.98 53.76 17.67
C GLU A 21 -12.46 54.15 17.78
N ILE A 22 -12.82 55.40 17.59
CA ILE A 22 -14.24 55.88 17.50
C ILE A 22 -14.89 55.27 16.23
N GLU A 23 -14.21 55.39 15.08
CA GLU A 23 -14.73 54.84 13.81
C GLU A 23 -14.92 53.31 13.87
N LYS A 24 -13.97 52.59 14.43
CA LYS A 24 -14.07 51.15 14.63
C LYS A 24 -15.26 50.76 15.49
N GLY A 25 -15.51 51.45 16.58
CA GLY A 25 -16.67 51.18 17.43
C GLY A 25 -18.01 51.40 16.70
N LEU A 26 -18.11 52.50 15.95
CA LEU A 26 -19.30 52.74 15.13
C LEU A 26 -19.48 51.69 14.02
N ALA A 27 -18.41 51.33 13.37
CA ALA A 27 -18.42 50.28 12.35
C ALA A 27 -18.77 48.88 12.93
N ALA A 28 -18.42 48.64 14.19
CA ALA A 28 -18.80 47.43 14.93
C ALA A 28 -20.24 47.48 15.48
N GLY A 29 -21.01 48.53 15.20
CA GLY A 29 -22.41 48.63 15.58
C GLY A 29 -22.63 49.17 16.99
N LEU A 30 -21.64 49.79 17.66
CA LEU A 30 -21.84 50.49 18.92
C LEU A 30 -22.71 51.73 18.68
N THR A 31 -23.67 51.96 19.57
CA THR A 31 -24.50 53.17 19.53
C THR A 31 -23.67 54.40 19.87
N PHE A 32 -24.16 55.58 19.48
CA PHE A 32 -23.50 56.85 19.84
C PHE A 32 -23.34 57.02 21.34
N GLU A 33 -24.32 56.62 22.15
CA GLU A 33 -24.19 56.62 23.61
C GLU A 33 -23.11 55.67 24.15
N GLN A 34 -22.92 54.50 23.52
CA GLN A 34 -21.86 53.59 23.89
C GLN A 34 -20.47 54.11 23.47
N VAL A 35 -20.36 54.67 22.27
CA VAL A 35 -19.13 55.31 21.80
C VAL A 35 -18.73 56.49 22.68
N LYS A 36 -19.68 57.28 23.13
CA LYS A 36 -19.51 58.45 24.03
C LYS A 36 -18.81 58.03 25.34
N LEU A 37 -19.00 56.80 25.82
CA LEU A 37 -18.38 56.35 27.08
C LEU A 37 -16.88 56.28 27.03
N TYR A 38 -16.31 56.12 25.86
CA TYR A 38 -14.87 56.05 25.68
C TYR A 38 -14.28 57.14 24.78
N ALA A 39 -15.10 57.81 24.00
CA ALA A 39 -14.71 58.97 23.18
C ALA A 39 -14.50 60.22 24.07
N ASP A 40 -13.51 60.17 24.94
CA ASP A 40 -13.06 61.24 25.82
C ASP A 40 -11.55 61.42 25.72
N SER A 41 -11.10 62.62 25.46
CA SER A 41 -9.67 62.99 25.37
C SER A 41 -8.86 62.72 26.65
N LYS A 42 -9.51 62.29 27.75
CA LYS A 42 -8.82 61.76 28.94
C LYS A 42 -8.23 60.36 28.70
N PHE A 43 -8.74 59.66 27.74
CA PHE A 43 -8.31 58.31 27.43
C PHE A 43 -7.34 58.32 26.24
N SER A 44 -6.23 57.63 26.38
CA SER A 44 -5.34 57.35 25.24
C SER A 44 -6.03 56.41 24.25
N SER A 45 -5.58 56.38 22.99
CA SER A 45 -6.09 55.45 21.97
C SER A 45 -6.06 53.98 22.43
N LYS A 46 -5.03 53.55 23.18
CA LYS A 46 -4.96 52.21 23.79
C LYS A 46 -6.05 51.95 24.83
N GLN A 47 -6.40 52.96 25.67
CA GLN A 47 -7.46 52.86 26.66
C GLN A 47 -8.82 52.82 25.95
N MET A 48 -9.02 53.68 24.95
CA MET A 48 -10.22 53.69 24.12
C MET A 48 -10.45 52.34 23.45
N LYS A 49 -9.39 51.77 22.88
CA LYS A 49 -9.41 50.42 22.29
C LYS A 49 -9.85 49.36 23.30
N ASN A 50 -9.29 49.37 24.52
CA ASN A 50 -9.63 48.37 25.54
C ASN A 50 -11.11 48.48 25.95
N ILE A 51 -11.64 49.71 26.12
CA ILE A 51 -13.03 49.95 26.48
C ILE A 51 -13.95 49.50 25.33
N ARG A 52 -13.64 49.90 24.09
CA ARG A 52 -14.38 49.50 22.88
C ARG A 52 -14.47 48.00 22.76
N THR A 53 -13.30 47.33 22.83
CA THR A 53 -13.24 45.87 22.70
C THR A 53 -14.02 45.15 23.82
N GLY A 54 -13.98 45.68 25.06
CA GLY A 54 -14.78 45.16 26.16
C GLY A 54 -16.30 45.31 25.92
N MET A 55 -16.75 46.47 25.36
CA MET A 55 -18.16 46.69 25.00
C MET A 55 -18.61 45.77 23.87
N GLU A 56 -17.80 45.60 22.81
CA GLU A 56 -18.08 44.69 21.71
C GLU A 56 -18.22 43.23 22.20
N GLN A 57 -17.33 42.80 23.11
CA GLN A 57 -17.40 41.47 23.73
C GLN A 57 -18.67 41.31 24.58
N ALA A 58 -19.04 42.32 25.37
CA ALA A 58 -20.24 42.28 26.20
C ALA A 58 -21.53 42.21 25.37
N ILE A 59 -21.61 42.93 24.24
CA ILE A 59 -22.71 42.85 23.29
C ILE A 59 -22.78 41.47 22.68
N SER A 60 -21.66 40.95 22.18
CA SER A 60 -21.58 39.60 21.61
C SER A 60 -22.02 38.50 22.59
N ILE A 61 -21.63 38.61 23.87
CA ILE A 61 -22.06 37.67 24.92
C ILE A 61 -23.60 37.75 25.09
N LYS A 62 -24.17 38.95 25.21
CA LYS A 62 -25.60 39.12 25.37
C LYS A 62 -26.41 38.62 24.16
N GLU A 63 -25.94 38.88 22.96
CA GLU A 63 -26.56 38.36 21.73
C GLU A 63 -26.53 36.86 21.66
N ASN A 64 -25.40 36.25 22.04
CA ASN A 64 -25.24 34.78 22.08
C ASN A 64 -26.15 34.15 23.15
N GLU A 65 -26.28 34.77 24.33
CA GLU A 65 -27.22 34.31 25.36
C GLU A 65 -28.67 34.38 24.90
N GLN A 66 -29.06 35.47 24.22
CA GLN A 66 -30.40 35.61 23.68
C GLN A 66 -30.66 34.58 22.58
N ARG A 67 -29.73 34.43 21.64
CA ARG A 67 -29.82 33.42 20.58
C ARG A 67 -29.98 32.00 21.15
N LYS A 68 -29.25 31.68 22.21
CA LYS A 68 -29.38 30.40 22.90
C LYS A 68 -30.77 30.18 23.48
N LYS A 69 -31.34 31.20 24.16
CA LYS A 69 -32.70 31.15 24.70
C LYS A 69 -33.76 30.96 23.60
N ASP A 70 -33.63 31.69 22.51
CA ASP A 70 -34.56 31.61 21.38
C ASP A 70 -34.48 30.18 20.75
N SER A 71 -33.30 29.61 20.65
CA SER A 71 -33.08 28.26 20.11
C SER A 71 -33.62 27.18 21.06
N GLU A 72 -33.48 27.34 22.38
CA GLU A 72 -34.07 26.43 23.38
C GLU A 72 -35.61 26.46 23.30
N GLU A 73 -36.21 27.66 23.18
CA GLU A 73 -37.64 27.81 23.05
C GLU A 73 -38.15 27.17 21.75
N PHE A 74 -37.45 27.40 20.64
CA PHE A 74 -37.76 26.77 19.36
C PHE A 74 -37.74 25.22 19.46
N VAL A 75 -36.68 24.63 19.99
CA VAL A 75 -36.58 23.17 20.10
C VAL A 75 -37.65 22.59 21.05
N ARG A 76 -37.97 23.28 22.14
CA ARG A 76 -39.09 22.88 23.06
C ARG A 76 -40.46 22.93 22.39
N SER A 77 -40.65 23.80 21.40
CA SER A 77 -41.91 23.97 20.66
C SER A 77 -42.12 22.87 19.60
N LEU A 78 -41.05 22.09 19.25
CA LEU A 78 -41.13 21.03 18.25
C LEU A 78 -42.05 19.90 18.73
N PRO A 79 -42.77 19.23 17.81
CA PRO A 79 -43.58 18.07 18.14
C PRO A 79 -42.73 16.92 18.70
N LYS A 80 -43.31 16.11 19.63
CA LYS A 80 -42.63 14.96 20.27
C LYS A 80 -42.58 13.73 19.35
N VAL A 81 -41.99 13.87 18.16
CA VAL A 81 -41.91 12.82 17.12
C VAL A 81 -40.48 12.50 16.76
N PHE A 82 -39.52 13.19 17.32
CA PHE A 82 -38.08 12.95 17.07
C PHE A 82 -37.56 11.83 17.95
N SER A 83 -36.66 11.00 17.41
CA SER A 83 -35.95 10.00 18.19
C SER A 83 -34.95 10.66 19.16
N ASP A 84 -34.43 9.89 20.12
CA ASP A 84 -33.41 10.36 21.07
C ASP A 84 -32.15 10.86 20.36
N ASP A 85 -31.71 10.15 19.30
CA ASP A 85 -30.54 10.57 18.50
C ASP A 85 -30.82 11.89 17.75
N GLN A 86 -32.01 12.04 17.17
CA GLN A 86 -32.41 13.28 16.51
C GLN A 86 -32.47 14.43 17.51
N MET A 87 -33.06 14.21 18.70
CA MET A 87 -33.09 15.20 19.78
C MET A 87 -31.71 15.59 20.28
N ALA A 88 -30.77 14.63 20.35
CA ALA A 88 -29.38 14.92 20.71
C ALA A 88 -28.73 15.90 19.72
N ILE A 89 -29.02 15.75 18.42
CA ILE A 89 -28.50 16.65 17.38
C ILE A 89 -29.12 18.02 17.46
N LEU A 90 -30.44 18.12 17.71
CA LEU A 90 -31.13 19.42 17.92
C LEU A 90 -30.54 20.16 19.11
N ASN A 91 -30.33 19.46 20.25
CA ASN A 91 -29.70 20.04 21.43
C ASN A 91 -28.24 20.46 21.18
N SER A 92 -27.51 19.66 20.35
CA SER A 92 -26.16 20.04 19.92
C SER A 92 -26.14 21.35 19.13
N GLY A 93 -27.17 21.60 18.32
CA GLY A 93 -27.35 22.90 17.62
C GLY A 93 -27.42 24.06 18.58
N ILE A 94 -28.22 23.94 19.64
CA ILE A 94 -28.31 24.97 20.70
C ILE A 94 -26.93 25.18 21.36
N TYR A 95 -26.27 24.08 21.74
CA TYR A 95 -24.96 24.13 22.37
C TYR A 95 -23.89 24.80 21.49
N ASN A 96 -23.93 24.55 20.17
CA ASN A 96 -23.02 25.15 19.19
C ASN A 96 -23.42 26.58 18.76
N GLY A 97 -24.46 27.18 19.39
CA GLY A 97 -24.88 28.56 19.16
C GLY A 97 -25.60 28.79 17.83
N LEU A 98 -26.16 27.75 17.23
CA LEU A 98 -26.92 27.86 15.99
C LEU A 98 -28.24 28.60 16.29
N SER A 99 -28.66 29.47 15.36
CA SER A 99 -29.93 30.18 15.44
C SER A 99 -31.13 29.25 15.24
N PRO A 100 -32.35 29.63 15.70
CA PRO A 100 -33.56 28.87 15.42
C PRO A 100 -33.78 28.60 13.94
N TYR A 101 -33.44 29.53 13.06
CA TYR A 101 -33.54 29.39 11.59
C TYR A 101 -32.61 28.29 11.05
N GLN A 102 -31.37 28.20 11.55
CA GLN A 102 -30.43 27.17 11.17
C GLN A 102 -30.88 25.80 11.68
N ILE A 103 -31.36 25.72 12.93
CA ILE A 103 -31.87 24.48 13.51
C ILE A 103 -33.10 24.00 12.73
N ALA A 104 -34.00 24.91 12.32
CA ALA A 104 -35.19 24.56 11.55
C ALA A 104 -34.90 23.88 10.22
N VAL A 105 -33.75 24.14 9.59
CA VAL A 105 -33.36 23.49 8.32
C VAL A 105 -33.25 21.97 8.44
N TYR A 106 -32.79 21.49 9.59
CA TYR A 106 -32.61 20.05 9.81
C TYR A 106 -33.58 19.45 10.83
N ALA A 107 -34.40 20.25 11.48
CA ALA A 107 -35.46 19.81 12.41
C ALA A 107 -36.62 19.16 11.64
N ASN A 108 -36.33 18.04 10.96
CA ASN A 108 -37.31 17.28 10.19
C ASN A 108 -37.30 15.81 10.68
N PRO A 109 -38.42 15.31 11.27
CA PRO A 109 -38.48 13.97 11.82
C PRO A 109 -38.34 12.86 10.75
N ASN A 110 -38.52 13.18 9.46
CA ASN A 110 -38.31 12.27 8.36
C ASN A 110 -36.85 12.15 7.93
N TYR A 111 -35.96 13.00 8.43
CA TYR A 111 -34.53 12.86 8.19
C TYR A 111 -33.94 11.81 9.14
N THR A 112 -33.00 11.03 8.65
CA THR A 112 -32.18 10.20 9.55
C THR A 112 -31.35 11.10 10.49
N ALA A 113 -30.98 10.59 11.65
CA ALA A 113 -30.07 11.28 12.56
C ALA A 113 -28.76 11.69 11.86
N GLU A 114 -28.24 10.81 11.00
CA GLU A 114 -27.03 11.05 10.21
C GLU A 114 -27.21 12.25 9.26
N LYS A 115 -28.35 12.33 8.55
CA LYS A 115 -28.65 13.45 7.66
C LYS A 115 -28.79 14.77 8.44
N MET A 116 -29.46 14.74 9.59
CA MET A 116 -29.54 15.89 10.48
C MET A 116 -28.17 16.32 10.98
N ALA A 117 -27.32 15.37 11.38
CA ALA A 117 -25.97 15.63 11.84
C ALA A 117 -25.09 16.24 10.73
N CYS A 118 -25.23 15.78 9.50
CA CYS A 118 -24.51 16.35 8.36
C CYS A 118 -24.88 17.82 8.17
N ILE A 119 -26.18 18.19 8.15
CA ILE A 119 -26.62 19.60 8.00
C ILE A 119 -26.16 20.43 9.19
N HIS A 120 -26.36 19.94 10.42
CA HIS A 120 -25.87 20.60 11.64
C HIS A 120 -24.37 20.91 11.58
N ASN A 121 -23.54 19.93 11.15
CA ASN A 121 -22.11 20.13 11.03
C ASN A 121 -21.75 21.19 9.99
N GLY A 122 -22.47 21.25 8.87
CA GLY A 122 -22.31 22.34 7.91
C GLY A 122 -22.39 23.69 8.56
N PHE A 123 -23.48 23.97 9.30
CA PHE A 123 -23.64 25.21 10.02
C PHE A 123 -22.60 25.43 11.14
N LYS A 124 -22.31 24.39 11.92
CA LYS A 124 -21.29 24.41 12.97
C LYS A 124 -19.92 24.85 12.45
N TYR A 125 -19.57 24.44 11.25
CA TYR A 125 -18.28 24.76 10.60
C TYR A 125 -18.40 25.97 9.64
N GLY A 126 -19.48 26.73 9.71
CA GLY A 126 -19.58 28.05 9.11
C GLY A 126 -20.18 28.10 7.71
N LEU A 127 -20.78 27.02 7.22
CA LEU A 127 -21.51 27.09 5.96
C LEU A 127 -22.76 27.99 6.08
N THR A 128 -23.02 28.76 5.03
CA THR A 128 -24.19 29.66 4.97
C THR A 128 -25.49 28.89 4.72
N MET A 129 -26.61 29.55 4.87
CA MET A 129 -27.94 29.01 4.51
C MET A 129 -27.96 28.61 3.02
N GLU A 130 -27.46 29.47 2.15
CA GLU A 130 -27.41 29.21 0.70
C GLU A 130 -26.57 28.02 0.34
N GLN A 131 -25.38 27.89 0.94
CA GLN A 131 -24.54 26.71 0.78
C GLN A 131 -25.22 25.45 1.30
N THR A 132 -25.93 25.52 2.43
CA THR A 132 -26.68 24.40 2.99
C THR A 132 -27.84 23.98 2.07
N ASP A 133 -28.53 24.92 1.48
CA ASP A 133 -29.60 24.66 0.52
C ASP A 133 -29.11 23.92 -0.71
N ALA A 134 -27.86 24.11 -1.11
CA ALA A 134 -27.24 23.43 -2.25
C ALA A 134 -27.07 21.93 -2.05
N TYR A 135 -27.01 21.41 -0.78
CA TYR A 135 -26.76 19.99 -0.54
C TYR A 135 -27.81 19.26 0.32
N LYS A 136 -28.63 19.96 1.12
CA LYS A 136 -29.53 19.34 2.11
C LYS A 136 -30.50 18.29 1.57
N ASN A 137 -30.78 18.27 0.26
CA ASN A 137 -31.72 17.36 -0.39
C ASN A 137 -31.04 16.09 -0.98
N PHE A 138 -29.75 16.02 -0.95
CA PHE A 138 -28.98 14.88 -1.45
C PHE A 138 -28.93 13.73 -0.42
N ASP A 139 -28.40 12.58 -0.82
CA ASP A 139 -28.05 11.55 0.16
C ASP A 139 -26.84 11.95 1.01
N VAL A 140 -26.62 11.24 2.10
CA VAL A 140 -25.62 11.65 3.09
C VAL A 140 -24.20 11.64 2.54
N GLN A 141 -23.87 10.70 1.66
CA GLN A 141 -22.52 10.60 1.06
C GLN A 141 -22.29 11.77 0.08
N GLU A 142 -23.27 12.06 -0.75
CA GLU A 142 -23.25 13.22 -1.64
C GLU A 142 -23.17 14.53 -0.83
N MET A 143 -23.95 14.64 0.26
CA MET A 143 -23.89 15.79 1.14
C MET A 143 -22.48 16.02 1.71
N TYR A 144 -21.79 14.96 2.15
CA TYR A 144 -20.41 15.08 2.63
C TYR A 144 -19.45 15.51 1.51
N ALA A 145 -19.60 14.99 0.30
CA ALA A 145 -18.79 15.41 -0.84
C ALA A 145 -18.98 16.90 -1.16
N ILE A 146 -20.24 17.37 -1.18
CA ILE A 146 -20.56 18.78 -1.46
C ILE A 146 -20.04 19.71 -0.34
N GLN A 147 -20.24 19.33 0.93
CA GLN A 147 -19.69 20.08 2.07
C GLN A 147 -18.17 20.19 1.98
N ASN A 148 -17.49 19.09 1.65
CA ASN A 148 -16.03 19.10 1.46
C ASN A 148 -15.62 20.07 0.35
N GLY A 149 -16.41 20.16 -0.73
CA GLY A 149 -16.22 21.16 -1.78
C GLY A 149 -16.22 22.59 -1.22
N PHE A 150 -17.23 22.94 -0.44
CA PHE A 150 -17.29 24.26 0.21
C PHE A 150 -16.13 24.51 1.18
N TYR A 151 -15.75 23.50 1.99
CA TYR A 151 -14.60 23.61 2.89
C TYR A 151 -13.27 23.74 2.15
N CYS A 152 -13.19 23.23 0.92
CA CYS A 152 -12.05 23.42 0.03
C CYS A 152 -12.10 24.76 -0.74
N GLY A 153 -13.12 25.60 -0.51
CA GLY A 153 -13.23 26.93 -1.08
C GLY A 153 -13.92 26.98 -2.44
N MET A 154 -14.63 25.92 -2.84
CA MET A 154 -15.43 25.94 -4.08
C MET A 154 -16.56 26.96 -3.98
N THR A 155 -16.83 27.66 -5.07
CA THR A 155 -17.98 28.57 -5.20
C THR A 155 -19.25 27.75 -5.39
N LEU A 156 -20.43 28.43 -5.20
CA LEU A 156 -21.72 27.82 -5.50
C LEU A 156 -21.81 27.35 -6.96
N GLU A 157 -21.29 28.12 -7.90
CA GLU A 157 -21.26 27.77 -9.33
C GLU A 157 -20.46 26.48 -9.57
N GLN A 158 -19.28 26.37 -8.96
CA GLN A 158 -18.46 25.16 -9.05
C GLN A 158 -19.14 23.93 -8.42
N VAL A 159 -19.87 24.13 -7.31
CA VAL A 159 -20.66 23.06 -6.69
C VAL A 159 -21.83 22.65 -7.59
N GLU A 160 -22.54 23.59 -8.19
CA GLU A 160 -23.61 23.27 -9.17
C GLU A 160 -23.07 22.54 -10.39
N TYR A 161 -21.91 22.96 -10.90
CA TYR A 161 -21.20 22.24 -11.97
C TYR A 161 -20.91 20.79 -11.54
N MET A 162 -20.30 20.59 -10.35
CA MET A 162 -20.01 19.25 -9.80
C MET A 162 -21.28 18.39 -9.71
N LYS A 163 -22.37 18.91 -9.16
CA LYS A 163 -23.65 18.21 -9.02
C LYS A 163 -24.27 17.80 -10.35
N SER A 164 -24.08 18.61 -11.38
CA SER A 164 -24.65 18.33 -12.70
C SER A 164 -23.83 17.32 -13.53
N HIS A 165 -22.56 17.08 -13.19
CA HIS A 165 -21.65 16.26 -13.97
C HIS A 165 -21.22 14.95 -13.25
N ALA A 166 -21.22 14.93 -11.91
CA ALA A 166 -20.93 13.71 -11.15
C ALA A 166 -22.14 12.77 -11.10
N ARG A 167 -21.90 11.49 -11.18
CA ARG A 167 -22.93 10.43 -11.08
C ARG A 167 -22.98 9.82 -9.68
N THR A 168 -21.92 9.95 -8.90
CA THR A 168 -21.75 9.37 -7.56
C THR A 168 -21.04 10.34 -6.63
N ALA A 169 -21.18 10.10 -5.31
CA ALA A 169 -20.46 10.86 -4.29
C ALA A 169 -18.91 10.75 -4.44
N ASP A 170 -18.41 9.57 -4.87
CA ASP A 170 -16.98 9.36 -5.11
C ASP A 170 -16.48 10.21 -6.29
N GLU A 171 -17.27 10.32 -7.36
CA GLU A 171 -16.95 11.22 -8.47
C GLU A 171 -16.99 12.69 -8.04
N MET A 172 -17.98 13.09 -7.23
CA MET A 172 -17.99 14.41 -6.61
C MET A 172 -16.72 14.70 -5.83
N ALA A 173 -16.26 13.72 -5.02
CA ALA A 173 -15.03 13.86 -4.27
C ALA A 173 -13.80 14.05 -5.19
N GLN A 174 -13.74 13.36 -6.34
CA GLN A 174 -12.67 13.58 -7.32
C GLN A 174 -12.72 14.99 -7.94
N ILE A 175 -13.91 15.50 -8.26
CA ILE A 175 -14.07 16.86 -8.78
C ILE A 175 -13.63 17.91 -7.73
N VAL A 176 -13.98 17.73 -6.45
CA VAL A 176 -13.48 18.58 -5.36
C VAL A 176 -11.96 18.63 -5.36
N VAL A 177 -11.30 17.47 -5.51
CA VAL A 177 -9.83 17.41 -5.55
C VAL A 177 -9.29 18.09 -6.82
N CYS A 178 -9.97 17.99 -7.97
CA CYS A 178 -9.58 18.71 -9.18
C CYS A 178 -9.54 20.24 -8.92
N TYR A 179 -10.57 20.81 -8.34
CA TYR A 179 -10.59 22.23 -7.99
C TYR A 179 -9.53 22.59 -6.96
N LYS A 180 -9.37 21.76 -5.91
CA LYS A 180 -8.34 21.95 -4.87
C LYS A 180 -6.91 21.94 -5.44
N THR A 181 -6.66 21.18 -6.51
CA THR A 181 -5.36 21.11 -7.19
C THR A 181 -5.25 22.11 -8.34
N ASN A 182 -6.18 23.04 -8.47
CA ASN A 182 -6.22 24.11 -9.46
C ASN A 182 -6.21 23.61 -10.92
N LEU A 183 -6.85 22.47 -11.20
CA LEU A 183 -7.09 22.08 -12.58
C LEU A 183 -8.03 23.10 -13.25
N SER A 184 -7.75 23.43 -14.51
CA SER A 184 -8.64 24.25 -15.30
C SER A 184 -9.95 23.50 -15.63
N GLU A 185 -11.02 24.22 -15.91
CA GLU A 185 -12.31 23.62 -16.29
C GLU A 185 -12.15 22.65 -17.48
N ASN A 186 -11.37 23.02 -18.50
CA ASN A 186 -11.10 22.14 -19.64
C ASN A 186 -10.41 20.82 -19.22
N GLN A 187 -9.55 20.85 -18.19
CA GLN A 187 -8.93 19.63 -17.66
C GLN A 187 -9.93 18.80 -16.85
N ILE A 188 -10.82 19.46 -16.08
CA ILE A 188 -11.90 18.78 -15.37
C ILE A 188 -12.87 18.13 -16.35
N ASP A 189 -13.27 18.85 -17.42
CA ASP A 189 -14.10 18.31 -18.50
C ASP A 189 -13.45 17.09 -19.16
N TYR A 190 -12.14 17.16 -19.38
CA TYR A 190 -11.40 16.03 -19.94
C TYR A 190 -11.44 14.81 -19.00
N VAL A 191 -11.21 15.00 -17.67
CA VAL A 191 -11.31 13.93 -16.66
C VAL A 191 -12.70 13.30 -16.71
N LEU A 192 -13.75 14.12 -16.67
CA LEU A 192 -15.15 13.67 -16.63
C LEU A 192 -15.57 12.94 -17.91
N SER A 193 -15.10 13.38 -19.07
CA SER A 193 -15.48 12.80 -20.37
C SER A 193 -14.77 11.49 -20.70
N HIS A 194 -13.61 11.22 -20.10
CA HIS A 194 -12.78 10.05 -20.42
C HIS A 194 -12.74 9.00 -19.30
N ALA A 195 -13.19 9.33 -18.10
CA ALA A 195 -13.28 8.38 -16.99
C ALA A 195 -14.66 7.71 -16.91
N LYS A 196 -14.69 6.41 -16.65
CA LYS A 196 -15.93 5.65 -16.43
C LYS A 196 -16.39 5.70 -14.98
N ASP A 197 -15.45 5.85 -14.07
CA ASP A 197 -15.67 5.86 -12.61
C ASP A 197 -14.65 6.74 -11.88
N ALA A 198 -14.82 6.86 -10.56
CA ALA A 198 -13.96 7.67 -9.70
C ALA A 198 -12.48 7.22 -9.69
N ASN A 199 -12.20 5.92 -9.90
CA ASN A 199 -10.82 5.42 -9.93
C ASN A 199 -10.11 5.85 -11.22
N GLU A 200 -10.80 5.76 -12.37
CA GLU A 200 -10.26 6.26 -13.63
C GLU A 200 -10.11 7.80 -13.58
N MET A 201 -11.07 8.52 -12.97
CA MET A 201 -10.94 9.97 -12.72
C MET A 201 -9.69 10.28 -11.89
N TYR A 202 -9.44 9.51 -10.83
CA TYR A 202 -8.24 9.65 -10.01
C TYR A 202 -6.97 9.51 -10.85
N GLU A 203 -6.86 8.49 -11.70
CA GLU A 203 -5.66 8.24 -12.51
C GLU A 203 -5.40 9.34 -13.56
N ILE A 204 -6.46 9.81 -14.24
CA ILE A 204 -6.34 10.92 -15.20
C ILE A 204 -5.93 12.22 -14.50
N ARG A 205 -6.59 12.54 -13.38
CA ARG A 205 -6.26 13.70 -12.55
C ARG A 205 -4.82 13.66 -12.03
N GLN A 206 -4.34 12.48 -11.60
CA GLN A 206 -2.96 12.31 -11.17
C GLN A 206 -1.96 12.62 -12.27
N GLY A 207 -2.27 12.30 -13.52
CA GLY A 207 -1.43 12.68 -14.67
C GLY A 207 -1.24 14.20 -14.75
N PHE A 208 -2.31 14.97 -14.60
CA PHE A 208 -2.22 16.43 -14.53
C PHE A 208 -1.41 16.92 -13.32
N ALA A 209 -1.64 16.34 -12.14
CA ALA A 209 -0.91 16.68 -10.92
C ALA A 209 0.60 16.37 -11.00
N GLU A 210 0.97 15.34 -11.76
CA GLU A 210 2.35 14.95 -12.02
C GLU A 210 2.97 15.71 -13.24
N HIS A 211 2.26 16.69 -13.77
CA HIS A 211 2.68 17.53 -14.90
C HIS A 211 2.94 16.78 -16.21
N LEU A 212 2.25 15.66 -16.41
CA LEU A 212 2.27 14.99 -17.71
C LEU A 212 1.61 15.89 -18.77
N SER A 213 2.13 15.86 -19.99
CA SER A 213 1.52 16.56 -21.10
C SER A 213 0.15 15.96 -21.45
N MET A 214 -0.72 16.74 -22.09
CA MET A 214 -2.00 16.23 -22.56
C MET A 214 -1.85 15.02 -23.49
N ASP A 215 -0.82 15.00 -24.36
CA ASP A 215 -0.57 13.86 -25.25
C ASP A 215 -0.16 12.60 -24.48
N GLN A 216 0.56 12.75 -23.38
CA GLN A 216 0.89 11.63 -22.48
C GLN A 216 -0.35 11.11 -21.74
N ILE A 217 -1.20 12.00 -21.24
CA ILE A 217 -2.44 11.63 -20.54
C ILE A 217 -3.38 10.87 -21.50
N LYS A 218 -3.53 11.33 -22.73
CA LYS A 218 -4.32 10.66 -23.77
C LYS A 218 -3.92 9.21 -24.00
N ILE A 219 -2.63 8.88 -23.88
CA ILE A 219 -2.14 7.52 -24.10
C ILE A 219 -2.86 6.50 -23.19
N TYR A 220 -3.17 6.85 -21.96
CA TYR A 220 -3.84 5.90 -21.04
C TYR A 220 -5.31 6.20 -20.81
N ALA A 221 -5.75 7.44 -21.01
CA ALA A 221 -7.16 7.81 -20.83
C ALA A 221 -8.04 7.34 -21.99
N GLU A 222 -7.52 7.34 -23.24
CA GLU A 222 -8.28 7.05 -24.46
C GLU A 222 -8.18 5.56 -24.88
N ASN A 223 -7.31 4.75 -24.27
CA ASN A 223 -7.10 3.34 -24.61
C ASN A 223 -7.99 2.35 -23.83
N HIS A 224 -9.07 2.82 -23.20
CA HIS A 224 -10.05 1.98 -22.48
C HIS A 224 -9.42 1.03 -21.44
N LEU A 225 -8.35 1.46 -20.82
CA LEU A 225 -7.63 0.71 -19.79
C LEU A 225 -8.44 0.72 -18.48
N SER A 226 -8.26 -0.32 -17.66
CA SER A 226 -8.71 -0.24 -16.26
C SER A 226 -7.84 0.73 -15.45
N SER A 227 -8.34 1.23 -14.33
CA SER A 227 -7.60 2.15 -13.45
C SER A 227 -6.23 1.61 -13.05
N GLU A 228 -6.10 0.28 -12.79
CA GLU A 228 -4.83 -0.35 -12.46
C GLU A 228 -3.83 -0.27 -13.64
N LYS A 229 -4.30 -0.53 -14.88
CA LYS A 229 -3.45 -0.41 -16.07
C LYS A 229 -3.10 1.05 -16.36
N MET A 230 -4.05 1.99 -16.18
CA MET A 230 -3.79 3.43 -16.27
C MET A 230 -2.67 3.87 -15.31
N SER A 231 -2.72 3.42 -14.05
CA SER A 231 -1.71 3.70 -13.02
C SER A 231 -0.31 3.28 -13.47
N ILE A 232 -0.19 2.08 -14.05
CA ILE A 232 1.08 1.52 -14.51
C ILE A 232 1.63 2.30 -15.71
N ILE A 233 0.80 2.64 -16.69
CA ILE A 233 1.21 3.44 -17.84
C ILE A 233 1.60 4.86 -17.41
N ARG A 234 0.81 5.50 -16.52
CA ARG A 234 1.14 6.79 -15.94
C ARG A 234 2.49 6.76 -15.21
N TYR A 235 2.76 5.71 -14.43
CA TYR A 235 4.06 5.53 -13.77
C TYR A 235 5.21 5.45 -14.79
N GLY A 236 5.04 4.74 -15.89
CA GLY A 236 6.03 4.69 -16.98
C GLY A 236 6.27 6.06 -17.62
N LEU A 237 5.21 6.78 -17.96
CA LEU A 237 5.27 8.12 -18.54
C LEU A 237 5.95 9.13 -17.60
N ARG A 238 5.62 9.09 -16.30
CA ARG A 238 6.26 9.92 -15.28
C ARG A 238 7.76 9.66 -15.15
N ASN A 239 8.19 8.42 -15.40
CA ASN A 239 9.60 8.04 -15.41
C ASN A 239 10.27 8.22 -16.79
N ASN A 240 9.66 9.03 -17.67
CA ASN A 240 10.18 9.42 -18.98
C ASN A 240 10.40 8.24 -19.96
N LEU A 241 9.61 7.18 -19.84
CA LEU A 241 9.65 6.12 -20.85
C LEU A 241 9.21 6.68 -22.22
N SER A 242 9.85 6.21 -23.28
CA SER A 242 9.55 6.64 -24.63
C SER A 242 8.16 6.17 -25.07
N LYS A 243 7.62 6.83 -26.09
CA LYS A 243 6.32 6.43 -26.67
C LYS A 243 6.36 4.99 -27.20
N GLU A 244 7.49 4.58 -27.76
CA GLU A 244 7.71 3.22 -28.29
C GLU A 244 7.69 2.18 -27.16
N GLN A 245 8.32 2.47 -26.02
CA GLN A 245 8.30 1.59 -24.85
C GLN A 245 6.89 1.46 -24.25
N ILE A 246 6.17 2.56 -24.14
CA ILE A 246 4.78 2.55 -23.65
C ILE A 246 3.88 1.79 -24.63
N GLN A 247 4.03 2.03 -25.94
CA GLN A 247 3.25 1.33 -26.96
C GLN A 247 3.51 -0.17 -26.94
N PHE A 248 4.77 -0.59 -26.79
CA PHE A 248 5.12 -1.99 -26.63
C PHE A 248 4.36 -2.65 -25.45
N VAL A 249 4.28 -1.97 -24.30
CA VAL A 249 3.54 -2.49 -23.14
C VAL A 249 2.03 -2.55 -23.44
N LEU A 250 1.48 -1.55 -24.12
CA LEU A 250 0.06 -1.50 -24.48
C LEU A 250 -0.34 -2.58 -25.49
N ASP A 251 0.56 -2.93 -26.41
CA ASP A 251 0.33 -3.96 -27.43
C ASP A 251 0.29 -5.37 -26.84
N THR A 252 0.71 -5.54 -25.58
CA THR A 252 0.54 -6.80 -24.87
C THR A 252 -0.89 -6.91 -24.30
N ASP A 253 -1.51 -8.07 -24.40
CA ASP A 253 -2.77 -8.36 -23.70
C ASP A 253 -2.52 -8.88 -22.27
N PHE A 254 -1.63 -8.19 -21.55
CA PHE A 254 -1.19 -8.58 -20.22
C PHE A 254 -2.10 -8.00 -19.12
N SER A 255 -2.15 -8.72 -17.99
CA SER A 255 -2.70 -8.18 -16.74
C SER A 255 -1.86 -6.98 -16.27
N ALA A 256 -2.44 -6.14 -15.43
CA ALA A 256 -1.76 -5.00 -14.84
C ALA A 256 -0.41 -5.39 -14.20
N ASP A 257 -0.37 -6.50 -13.46
CA ASP A 257 0.84 -6.98 -12.79
C ASP A 257 1.96 -7.38 -13.78
N LYS A 258 1.61 -8.03 -14.90
CA LYS A 258 2.58 -8.35 -15.96
C LYS A 258 3.06 -7.08 -16.68
N MET A 259 2.15 -6.14 -16.97
CA MET A 259 2.53 -4.83 -17.52
C MET A 259 3.50 -4.08 -16.60
N ALA A 260 3.28 -4.16 -15.28
CA ALA A 260 4.19 -3.57 -14.29
C ALA A 260 5.60 -4.17 -14.38
N GLN A 261 5.76 -5.48 -14.64
CA GLN A 261 7.08 -6.09 -14.84
C GLN A 261 7.80 -5.49 -16.05
N LEU A 262 7.08 -5.21 -17.16
CA LEU A 262 7.68 -4.59 -18.35
C LEU A 262 8.09 -3.13 -18.07
N ILE A 263 7.19 -2.35 -17.49
CA ILE A 263 7.45 -0.95 -17.10
C ILE A 263 8.65 -0.88 -16.14
N HIS A 264 8.72 -1.77 -15.13
CA HIS A 264 9.88 -1.83 -14.23
C HIS A 264 11.17 -2.22 -14.95
N GLY A 265 11.12 -3.04 -15.97
CA GLY A 265 12.28 -3.33 -16.81
C GLY A 265 12.81 -2.05 -17.47
N PHE A 266 11.95 -1.36 -18.19
CA PHE A 266 12.30 -0.11 -18.87
C PHE A 266 12.76 0.98 -17.90
N THR A 267 12.09 1.18 -16.76
CA THR A 267 12.49 2.18 -15.76
C THR A 267 13.80 1.84 -15.06
N ASN A 268 14.23 0.58 -15.08
CA ASN A 268 15.56 0.15 -14.65
C ASN A 268 16.60 0.20 -15.77
N GLY A 269 16.26 0.73 -16.94
CA GLY A 269 17.20 0.95 -18.05
C GLY A 269 17.39 -0.24 -18.98
N LEU A 270 16.54 -1.26 -18.89
CA LEU A 270 16.61 -2.38 -19.84
C LEU A 270 16.22 -1.94 -21.26
N THR A 271 16.89 -2.49 -22.26
CA THR A 271 16.58 -2.25 -23.67
C THR A 271 15.28 -2.95 -24.08
N MET A 272 14.77 -2.62 -25.26
CA MET A 272 13.59 -3.28 -25.82
C MET A 272 13.81 -4.79 -25.97
N GLU A 273 14.94 -5.19 -26.52
CA GLU A 273 15.32 -6.60 -26.73
C GLU A 273 15.40 -7.35 -25.40
N GLN A 274 15.93 -6.71 -24.34
CA GLN A 274 16.00 -7.29 -23.01
C GLN A 274 14.62 -7.49 -22.38
N VAL A 275 13.70 -6.54 -22.57
CA VAL A 275 12.33 -6.67 -22.08
C VAL A 275 11.56 -7.72 -22.86
N GLU A 276 11.77 -7.87 -24.17
CA GLU A 276 11.19 -8.90 -25.02
C GLU A 276 11.53 -10.33 -24.54
N MET A 277 12.71 -10.54 -23.95
CA MET A 277 13.11 -11.87 -23.45
C MET A 277 12.11 -12.47 -22.46
N TYR A 278 11.47 -11.64 -21.64
CA TYR A 278 10.52 -12.08 -20.63
C TYR A 278 9.07 -11.61 -20.86
N SER A 279 8.81 -10.85 -21.91
CA SER A 279 7.45 -10.41 -22.26
C SER A 279 6.69 -11.49 -23.03
N LYS A 280 6.66 -12.71 -22.49
CA LYS A 280 5.97 -13.84 -23.09
C LYS A 280 4.74 -14.21 -22.26
N PRO A 281 3.59 -14.52 -22.91
CA PRO A 281 2.35 -14.87 -22.22
C PRO A 281 2.49 -16.06 -21.26
N GLU A 282 3.38 -17.02 -21.60
CA GLU A 282 3.62 -18.25 -20.87
C GLU A 282 4.28 -18.03 -19.52
N TYR A 283 5.04 -16.94 -19.34
CA TYR A 283 5.65 -16.64 -18.07
C TYR A 283 4.63 -16.06 -17.08
N ASN A 284 4.65 -16.56 -15.86
CA ASN A 284 3.95 -15.90 -14.75
C ASN A 284 4.76 -14.72 -14.21
N ILE A 285 4.14 -13.91 -13.34
CA ILE A 285 4.73 -12.68 -12.80
C ILE A 285 6.07 -12.93 -12.12
N ASN A 286 6.18 -14.02 -11.33
CA ASN A 286 7.39 -14.34 -10.59
C ASN A 286 8.50 -14.79 -11.54
N GLN A 287 8.19 -15.56 -12.59
CA GLN A 287 9.14 -15.93 -13.62
C GLN A 287 9.67 -14.70 -14.38
N MET A 288 8.76 -13.78 -14.75
CA MET A 288 9.15 -12.50 -15.37
C MET A 288 10.08 -11.69 -14.46
N TYR A 289 9.79 -11.68 -13.15
CA TYR A 289 10.62 -11.02 -12.14
C TYR A 289 12.04 -11.61 -12.09
N GLU A 290 12.17 -12.93 -12.07
CA GLU A 290 13.48 -13.62 -12.01
C GLU A 290 14.31 -13.37 -13.28
N ILE A 291 13.68 -13.43 -14.46
CA ILE A 291 14.38 -13.12 -15.72
C ILE A 291 14.84 -11.66 -15.75
N ARG A 292 13.93 -10.72 -15.45
CA ARG A 292 14.24 -9.29 -15.40
C ARG A 292 15.36 -8.98 -14.42
N THR A 293 15.35 -9.64 -13.25
CA THR A 293 16.38 -9.46 -12.21
C THR A 293 17.76 -9.94 -12.69
N GLY A 294 17.83 -11.09 -13.31
CA GLY A 294 19.09 -11.60 -13.88
C GLY A 294 19.65 -10.70 -14.97
N ILE A 295 18.78 -10.19 -15.87
CA ILE A 295 19.18 -9.23 -16.90
C ILE A 295 19.72 -7.94 -16.25
N LYS A 296 19.00 -7.39 -15.26
CA LYS A 296 19.40 -6.19 -14.54
C LYS A 296 20.74 -6.34 -13.83
N ASN A 297 21.03 -7.54 -13.30
CA ASN A 297 22.27 -7.86 -12.60
C ASN A 297 23.42 -8.21 -13.57
N GLY A 298 23.18 -8.13 -14.88
CA GLY A 298 24.20 -8.24 -15.91
C GLY A 298 24.50 -9.68 -16.37
N LEU A 299 23.62 -10.64 -16.08
CA LEU A 299 23.76 -11.97 -16.65
C LEU A 299 23.68 -11.92 -18.19
N SER A 300 24.52 -12.71 -18.86
CA SER A 300 24.48 -12.84 -20.31
C SER A 300 23.16 -13.46 -20.79
N GLU A 301 22.77 -13.19 -22.04
CA GLU A 301 21.57 -13.79 -22.65
C GLU A 301 21.63 -15.34 -22.56
N GLU A 302 22.79 -15.93 -22.78
CA GLU A 302 22.99 -17.38 -22.67
C GLU A 302 22.70 -17.89 -21.25
N ASN A 303 23.15 -17.15 -20.22
CA ASN A 303 22.86 -17.49 -18.83
C ASN A 303 21.37 -17.34 -18.52
N ILE A 304 20.73 -16.28 -18.99
CA ILE A 304 19.27 -16.08 -18.84
C ILE A 304 18.50 -17.25 -19.48
N MET A 305 18.83 -17.60 -20.72
CA MET A 305 18.14 -18.66 -21.45
C MET A 305 18.33 -20.05 -20.84
N SER A 306 19.36 -20.25 -20.02
CA SER A 306 19.57 -21.53 -19.33
C SER A 306 18.52 -21.85 -18.27
N TYR A 307 17.87 -20.83 -17.66
CA TYR A 307 16.83 -21.02 -16.67
C TYR A 307 15.46 -20.43 -17.06
N ALA A 308 15.40 -19.55 -18.04
CA ALA A 308 14.18 -18.86 -18.47
C ALA A 308 13.31 -19.79 -19.34
N ALA A 309 12.70 -20.78 -18.72
CA ALA A 309 11.77 -21.69 -19.36
C ALA A 309 10.43 -21.66 -18.64
N PRO A 310 9.28 -21.57 -19.36
CA PRO A 310 7.95 -21.48 -18.74
C PRO A 310 7.60 -22.67 -17.83
N GLU A 311 8.18 -23.83 -18.10
CA GLU A 311 8.03 -25.04 -17.30
C GLU A 311 8.82 -25.04 -15.99
N ASN A 312 9.80 -24.15 -15.82
CA ASN A 312 10.56 -24.01 -14.60
C ASN A 312 9.74 -23.22 -13.57
N ASP A 313 9.69 -23.71 -12.33
CA ASP A 313 9.10 -22.88 -11.27
C ASP A 313 10.02 -21.70 -10.94
N TRP A 314 9.41 -20.60 -10.48
CA TRP A 314 10.13 -19.36 -10.20
C TRP A 314 11.20 -19.52 -9.10
N GLY A 315 10.96 -20.41 -8.11
CA GLY A 315 11.94 -20.68 -7.04
C GLY A 315 13.19 -21.34 -7.59
N MET A 316 13.04 -22.28 -8.53
CA MET A 316 14.17 -22.87 -9.25
C MET A 316 14.89 -21.82 -10.10
N MET A 317 14.14 -20.95 -10.80
CA MET A 317 14.75 -19.87 -11.59
C MET A 317 15.54 -18.91 -10.69
N ALA A 318 15.02 -18.55 -9.53
CA ALA A 318 15.70 -17.71 -8.53
C ALA A 318 17.03 -18.34 -8.09
N CYS A 319 17.00 -19.62 -7.69
CA CYS A 319 18.19 -20.32 -7.26
C CYS A 319 19.28 -20.40 -8.36
N ILE A 320 18.88 -20.69 -9.61
CA ILE A 320 19.84 -20.74 -10.72
C ILE A 320 20.41 -19.35 -10.98
N ARG A 321 19.57 -18.31 -11.02
CA ARG A 321 20.01 -16.92 -11.20
C ARG A 321 21.02 -16.50 -10.14
N GLU A 322 20.73 -16.73 -8.85
CA GLU A 322 21.62 -16.38 -7.74
C GLU A 322 22.99 -17.05 -7.84
N ASN A 323 23.01 -18.31 -8.26
CA ASN A 323 24.26 -19.03 -8.45
C ASN A 323 25.05 -18.54 -9.68
N LEU A 324 24.38 -18.14 -10.75
CA LEU A 324 25.02 -17.52 -11.90
C LEU A 324 25.60 -16.13 -11.55
N GLU A 325 24.91 -15.37 -10.72
CA GLU A 325 25.37 -14.07 -10.18
C GLU A 325 26.56 -14.27 -9.24
N GLY A 326 26.62 -15.39 -8.49
CA GLY A 326 27.71 -15.80 -7.62
C GLY A 326 28.92 -16.40 -8.33
N ASN A 327 28.97 -16.39 -9.68
CA ASN A 327 30.06 -16.93 -10.50
C ASN A 327 30.22 -18.46 -10.41
N LEU A 328 29.13 -19.21 -10.30
CA LEU A 328 29.19 -20.66 -10.45
C LEU A 328 29.78 -21.02 -11.86
N PRO A 329 30.75 -21.92 -11.98
CA PRO A 329 31.26 -22.33 -13.27
C PRO A 329 30.14 -22.86 -14.16
N LYS A 330 30.10 -22.39 -15.42
CA LYS A 330 29.06 -22.75 -16.38
C LYS A 330 29.00 -24.27 -16.60
N GLU A 331 30.14 -24.96 -16.62
CA GLU A 331 30.23 -26.39 -16.80
C GLU A 331 29.50 -27.18 -15.69
N ASP A 332 29.59 -26.71 -14.46
CA ASP A 332 28.92 -27.34 -13.33
C ASP A 332 27.40 -27.07 -13.38
N LEU A 333 26.99 -25.86 -13.78
CA LEU A 333 25.58 -25.52 -13.99
C LEU A 333 24.98 -26.35 -15.13
N ASP A 334 25.65 -26.46 -16.26
CA ASP A 334 25.22 -27.28 -17.41
C ASP A 334 25.08 -28.74 -17.02
N HIS A 335 26.00 -29.26 -16.22
CA HIS A 335 25.91 -30.62 -15.69
C HIS A 335 24.62 -30.81 -14.86
N PHE A 336 24.27 -29.86 -13.99
CA PHE A 336 23.08 -29.95 -13.16
C PHE A 336 21.79 -29.74 -13.96
N LEU A 337 21.77 -28.84 -14.91
CA LEU A 337 20.58 -28.55 -15.73
C LEU A 337 20.32 -29.64 -16.79
N HIS A 338 21.37 -30.21 -17.39
CA HIS A 338 21.29 -31.14 -18.51
C HIS A 338 21.71 -32.56 -18.17
N GLY A 339 22.11 -32.83 -16.93
CA GLY A 339 22.59 -34.15 -16.46
C GLY A 339 21.49 -35.20 -16.22
N GLY A 340 20.26 -34.96 -16.68
CA GLY A 340 19.14 -35.90 -16.55
C GLY A 340 18.43 -35.87 -15.20
N PHE A 341 18.58 -34.78 -14.47
CA PHE A 341 17.88 -34.54 -13.20
C PHE A 341 16.43 -34.16 -13.42
N SER A 342 15.53 -34.63 -12.58
CA SER A 342 14.15 -34.15 -12.49
C SER A 342 14.09 -32.72 -11.84
N LYS A 343 12.99 -32.01 -12.04
CA LYS A 343 12.78 -30.68 -11.42
C LYS A 343 12.97 -30.69 -9.91
N SER A 344 12.46 -31.70 -9.21
CA SER A 344 12.61 -31.83 -7.76
C SER A 344 14.07 -32.06 -7.35
N GLN A 345 14.84 -32.82 -8.15
CA GLN A 345 16.27 -33.02 -7.90
C GLN A 345 17.09 -31.77 -8.16
N ILE A 346 16.75 -30.98 -9.21
CA ILE A 346 17.40 -29.69 -9.47
C ILE A 346 17.13 -28.70 -8.31
N ARG A 347 15.94 -28.73 -7.70
CA ARG A 347 15.63 -27.92 -6.52
C ARG A 347 16.55 -28.23 -5.34
N GLU A 348 16.83 -29.51 -5.06
CA GLU A 348 17.73 -29.90 -3.98
C GLU A 348 19.18 -29.47 -4.26
N ILE A 349 19.62 -29.53 -5.52
CA ILE A 349 20.92 -28.99 -5.94
C ILE A 349 20.97 -27.48 -5.70
N ALA A 350 19.92 -26.76 -6.11
CA ALA A 350 19.82 -25.32 -5.95
C ALA A 350 19.82 -24.88 -4.47
N PHE A 351 19.13 -25.61 -3.59
CA PHE A 351 19.18 -25.37 -2.15
C PHE A 351 20.59 -25.53 -1.57
N GLY A 352 21.32 -26.55 -1.99
CA GLY A 352 22.72 -26.73 -1.57
C GLY A 352 23.63 -25.61 -2.05
N LEU A 353 23.42 -25.12 -3.27
CA LEU A 353 24.15 -23.99 -3.83
C LEU A 353 23.88 -22.70 -3.03
N SER A 354 22.60 -22.40 -2.75
CA SER A 354 22.20 -21.24 -1.94
C SER A 354 22.64 -21.35 -0.47
N GLY A 355 22.75 -22.58 0.07
CA GLY A 355 23.23 -22.86 1.42
C GLY A 355 24.76 -22.85 1.57
N GLU A 356 25.50 -22.40 0.55
CA GLU A 356 26.98 -22.34 0.58
C GLU A 356 27.66 -23.68 0.88
N LEU A 357 27.04 -24.81 0.50
CA LEU A 357 27.62 -26.14 0.76
C LEU A 357 28.94 -26.37 0.04
N GLY A 358 29.20 -25.63 -1.00
CA GLY A 358 30.35 -25.84 -1.89
C GLY A 358 30.11 -26.99 -2.89
N LEU A 359 30.62 -26.79 -4.09
CA LEU A 359 30.35 -27.63 -5.24
C LEU A 359 30.72 -29.09 -5.04
N GLU A 360 31.85 -29.37 -4.37
CA GLU A 360 32.30 -30.73 -4.09
C GLU A 360 31.31 -31.52 -3.20
N ASN A 361 30.70 -30.85 -2.22
CA ASN A 361 29.70 -31.49 -1.39
C ASN A 361 28.37 -31.70 -2.14
N ILE A 362 28.01 -30.80 -3.03
CA ILE A 362 26.81 -30.92 -3.87
C ILE A 362 26.95 -32.11 -4.81
N LYS A 363 28.10 -32.30 -5.45
CA LYS A 363 28.39 -33.46 -6.31
C LYS A 363 28.23 -34.79 -5.58
N LEU A 364 28.39 -34.83 -4.26
CA LEU A 364 28.22 -36.05 -3.48
C LEU A 364 26.76 -36.52 -3.42
N TYR A 365 25.78 -35.63 -3.42
CA TYR A 365 24.36 -36.00 -3.41
C TYR A 365 23.64 -35.78 -4.75
N ALA A 366 24.17 -34.94 -5.62
CA ALA A 366 23.61 -34.71 -6.95
C ALA A 366 23.83 -35.91 -7.86
N ASP A 367 22.89 -36.84 -7.81
CA ASP A 367 22.90 -38.07 -8.64
C ASP A 367 21.49 -38.30 -9.20
N PRO A 368 21.28 -38.25 -10.54
CA PRO A 368 19.95 -38.40 -11.14
C PRO A 368 19.34 -39.79 -10.89
N LYS A 369 20.12 -40.75 -10.40
CA LYS A 369 19.65 -42.10 -10.08
C LYS A 369 18.99 -42.24 -8.72
N ILE A 370 19.14 -41.26 -7.83
CA ILE A 370 18.48 -41.25 -6.51
C ILE A 370 17.27 -40.31 -6.51
N SER A 371 16.29 -40.62 -5.68
CA SER A 371 15.10 -39.73 -5.60
C SER A 371 15.44 -38.35 -5.01
N SER A 372 14.60 -37.34 -5.30
CA SER A 372 14.75 -36.00 -4.70
C SER A 372 14.70 -36.03 -3.17
N GLU A 373 13.87 -36.89 -2.58
CA GLU A 373 13.82 -37.11 -1.12
C GLU A 373 15.17 -37.59 -0.56
N LYS A 374 15.83 -38.49 -1.27
CA LYS A 374 17.17 -38.94 -0.88
C LYS A 374 18.22 -37.86 -1.06
N MET A 375 18.07 -37.00 -2.05
CA MET A 375 18.98 -35.87 -2.23
C MET A 375 18.77 -34.84 -1.08
N GLU A 376 17.52 -34.58 -0.70
CA GLU A 376 17.16 -33.74 0.43
C GLU A 376 17.78 -34.26 1.73
N ASP A 377 17.56 -35.54 2.05
CA ASP A 377 18.13 -36.20 3.22
C ASP A 377 19.65 -36.04 3.29
N LEU A 378 20.35 -36.25 2.15
CA LEU A 378 21.81 -36.14 2.07
C LEU A 378 22.25 -34.68 2.22
N ARG A 379 21.55 -33.71 1.57
CA ARG A 379 21.85 -32.29 1.68
C ARG A 379 21.76 -31.84 3.15
N GLU A 380 20.64 -32.13 3.82
CA GLU A 380 20.44 -31.76 5.24
C GLU A 380 21.52 -32.39 6.14
N LYS A 381 21.89 -33.65 5.88
CA LYS A 381 22.94 -34.29 6.66
C LYS A 381 24.31 -33.68 6.43
N ILE A 382 24.63 -33.31 5.20
CA ILE A 382 25.87 -32.60 4.85
C ILE A 382 25.93 -31.24 5.54
N GLU A 383 24.82 -30.50 5.52
CA GLU A 383 24.68 -29.22 6.23
C GLU A 383 24.92 -29.39 7.75
N ASP A 384 24.29 -30.39 8.34
CA ASP A 384 24.46 -30.71 9.76
C ASP A 384 25.92 -31.06 10.12
N ILE A 385 26.56 -31.89 9.32
CA ILE A 385 27.97 -32.27 9.53
C ILE A 385 28.89 -31.03 9.41
N ARG A 386 28.69 -30.19 8.39
CA ARG A 386 29.45 -28.95 8.23
C ARG A 386 29.26 -27.98 9.39
N ASN A 387 28.06 -27.86 9.90
CA ASN A 387 27.75 -26.99 11.04
C ASN A 387 28.35 -27.48 12.35
N ARG A 388 28.48 -28.82 12.52
CA ARG A 388 29.06 -29.41 13.73
C ARG A 388 30.60 -29.48 13.72
N TYR A 389 31.19 -29.63 12.55
CA TYR A 389 32.64 -29.92 12.41
C TYR A 389 33.30 -28.94 11.44
N HIS A 390 34.11 -28.04 11.93
CA HIS A 390 34.82 -27.01 11.14
C HIS A 390 36.26 -27.48 10.71
N SER A 391 36.45 -28.70 10.22
CA SER A 391 37.79 -29.23 9.87
C SER A 391 37.78 -30.16 8.66
N GLU A 392 39.00 -30.50 8.14
CA GLU A 392 39.21 -31.52 7.08
C GLU A 392 38.55 -32.86 7.41
N TYR A 393 38.40 -33.20 8.70
CA TYR A 393 37.70 -34.38 9.19
C TYR A 393 36.19 -34.39 8.82
N SER A 394 35.61 -33.26 8.51
CA SER A 394 34.23 -33.19 8.04
C SER A 394 34.05 -33.74 6.62
N ASN A 395 35.00 -33.52 5.74
CA ASN A 395 34.92 -33.97 4.33
C ASN A 395 34.91 -35.49 4.20
N GLU A 396 35.76 -36.17 4.94
CA GLU A 396 35.82 -37.66 4.95
C GLU A 396 34.50 -38.26 5.48
N LYS A 397 33.95 -37.69 6.56
CA LYS A 397 32.64 -38.12 7.09
C LYS A 397 31.52 -37.91 6.08
N ILE A 398 31.49 -36.76 5.42
CA ILE A 398 30.51 -36.44 4.39
C ILE A 398 30.58 -37.45 3.24
N GLU A 399 31.78 -37.75 2.76
CA GLU A 399 31.99 -38.73 1.71
C GLU A 399 31.54 -40.15 2.14
N ASN A 400 31.85 -40.56 3.35
CA ASN A 400 31.45 -41.86 3.87
C ASN A 400 29.93 -41.96 4.04
N TYR A 401 29.28 -40.86 4.47
CA TYR A 401 27.83 -40.76 4.55
C TYR A 401 27.16 -40.84 3.18
N ALA A 402 27.61 -40.04 2.23
CA ALA A 402 27.10 -40.05 0.87
C ALA A 402 27.24 -41.40 0.21
N TYR A 403 28.39 -42.05 0.40
CA TYR A 403 28.64 -43.39 -0.11
C TYR A 403 27.73 -44.45 0.49
N ALA A 404 27.59 -44.46 1.82
CA ALA A 404 26.76 -45.42 2.55
C ALA A 404 25.28 -45.28 2.13
N TYR A 405 24.76 -44.06 2.13
CA TYR A 405 23.38 -43.78 1.82
C TYR A 405 23.02 -44.05 0.35
N LYS A 406 23.86 -43.65 -0.61
CA LYS A 406 23.67 -43.95 -2.03
C LYS A 406 23.64 -45.47 -2.32
N ASN A 407 24.35 -46.24 -1.52
CA ASN A 407 24.43 -47.68 -1.69
C ASN A 407 23.37 -48.47 -0.89
N GLY A 408 22.37 -47.79 -0.28
CA GLY A 408 21.17 -48.42 0.24
C GLY A 408 21.09 -48.56 1.76
N LEU A 409 21.99 -47.92 2.52
CA LEU A 409 21.81 -47.77 3.97
C LEU A 409 20.88 -46.61 4.23
N SER A 410 20.09 -46.65 5.32
CA SER A 410 19.37 -45.51 5.79
C SER A 410 20.30 -44.49 6.47
N ILE A 411 19.83 -43.24 6.67
CA ILE A 411 20.59 -42.21 7.40
C ILE A 411 20.98 -42.72 8.80
N ASN A 412 20.06 -43.31 9.53
CA ASN A 412 20.33 -43.83 10.88
C ASN A 412 21.35 -44.96 10.89
N GLN A 413 21.31 -45.86 9.87
CA GLN A 413 22.29 -46.91 9.71
C GLN A 413 23.69 -46.37 9.36
N SER A 414 23.73 -45.40 8.46
CA SER A 414 24.96 -44.72 8.07
C SER A 414 25.56 -43.96 9.27
N GLU A 415 24.75 -43.29 10.06
CA GLU A 415 25.14 -42.57 11.27
C GLU A 415 25.76 -43.54 12.30
N TYR A 416 25.09 -44.65 12.56
CA TYR A 416 25.58 -45.67 13.46
C TYR A 416 26.95 -46.20 13.06
N LEU A 417 27.12 -46.54 11.78
CA LEU A 417 28.39 -47.09 11.26
C LEU A 417 29.52 -46.05 11.30
N ILE A 418 29.24 -44.81 10.96
CA ILE A 418 30.26 -43.77 10.80
C ILE A 418 30.56 -43.08 12.14
N GLU A 419 29.56 -42.77 12.95
CA GLU A 419 29.76 -42.05 14.20
C GLU A 419 30.02 -42.96 15.40
N SER A 420 29.28 -44.09 15.52
CA SER A 420 29.39 -45.00 16.64
C SER A 420 30.43 -46.06 16.44
N CYS A 421 30.50 -46.69 15.26
CA CYS A 421 31.46 -47.72 14.93
C CYS A 421 32.77 -47.16 14.35
N LYS A 422 32.77 -45.87 13.91
CA LYS A 422 33.92 -45.17 13.32
C LYS A 422 34.52 -45.92 12.11
N LEU A 423 33.67 -46.52 11.27
CA LEU A 423 34.07 -47.26 10.09
C LEU A 423 34.44 -46.35 8.93
N GLU A 424 35.47 -46.72 8.23
CA GLU A 424 35.95 -46.08 7.01
C GLU A 424 35.19 -46.61 5.78
N LYS A 425 35.33 -45.90 4.64
CA LYS A 425 34.64 -46.20 3.38
C LYS A 425 34.82 -47.64 2.90
N ASP A 426 36.01 -48.20 3.05
CA ASP A 426 36.32 -49.58 2.65
C ASP A 426 35.58 -50.60 3.52
N GLU A 427 35.52 -50.40 4.82
CA GLU A 427 34.79 -51.24 5.76
C GLU A 427 33.28 -51.15 5.55
N ILE A 428 32.76 -49.96 5.30
CA ILE A 428 31.35 -49.73 4.92
C ILE A 428 31.03 -50.43 3.60
N SER A 429 31.95 -50.41 2.62
CA SER A 429 31.82 -51.12 1.36
C SER A 429 31.69 -52.64 1.53
N ILE A 430 32.44 -53.23 2.46
CA ILE A 430 32.35 -54.66 2.79
C ILE A 430 30.96 -54.98 3.41
N ILE A 431 30.45 -54.15 4.30
CA ILE A 431 29.13 -54.32 4.89
C ILE A 431 28.04 -54.26 3.81
N ILE A 432 28.10 -53.25 2.93
CA ILE A 432 27.14 -53.08 1.82
C ILE A 432 27.18 -54.28 0.87
N LYS A 433 28.38 -54.76 0.53
CA LYS A 433 28.53 -55.97 -0.29
C LYS A 433 27.93 -57.19 0.40
N GLY A 434 28.15 -57.34 1.71
CA GLY A 434 27.56 -58.40 2.51
C GLY A 434 26.02 -58.34 2.53
N MET A 435 25.45 -57.14 2.66
CA MET A 435 24.01 -56.94 2.61
C MET A 435 23.40 -57.25 1.22
N LYS A 436 24.07 -56.85 0.15
CA LYS A 436 23.64 -57.16 -1.23
C LYS A 436 23.70 -58.66 -1.56
N LEU A 437 24.65 -59.37 -0.99
CA LEU A 437 24.73 -60.83 -1.10
C LEU A 437 23.66 -61.57 -0.27
N GLN A 438 23.19 -60.96 0.84
CA GLN A 438 22.15 -61.53 1.71
C GLN A 438 20.72 -61.24 1.26
N ASN A 439 20.50 -60.35 0.29
CA ASN A 439 19.19 -60.14 -0.35
C ASN A 439 18.81 -61.32 -1.34
N HIS A 440 19.63 -62.37 -1.45
CA HIS A 440 19.17 -63.67 -1.91
C HIS A 440 18.24 -64.31 -0.81
N PRO A 441 17.12 -64.97 -1.18
CA PRO A 441 15.99 -65.28 -0.27
C PRO A 441 16.27 -66.17 0.93
N GLN A 442 17.50 -66.45 1.29
CA GLN A 442 17.86 -67.43 2.35
C GLN A 442 18.49 -66.85 3.64
N ASN A 443 18.78 -65.56 3.75
CA ASN A 443 19.44 -65.01 4.97
C ASN A 443 18.82 -63.72 5.51
N LYS A 444 17.83 -63.84 6.40
CA LYS A 444 17.12 -62.72 7.09
C LYS A 444 17.88 -62.08 8.29
N SER A 445 19.03 -62.63 8.73
CA SER A 445 19.56 -62.35 10.08
C SER A 445 20.27 -60.98 10.25
N VAL A 446 20.85 -60.41 9.20
CA VAL A 446 21.55 -59.09 9.30
C VAL A 446 20.58 -57.91 9.13
N ASN A 447 19.59 -58.05 8.26
CA ASN A 447 18.54 -57.05 8.07
C ASN A 447 17.68 -56.89 9.33
N GLU A 448 17.41 -57.98 10.09
CA GLU A 448 16.69 -57.92 11.36
C GLU A 448 17.50 -57.22 12.47
N LYS A 449 18.82 -57.33 12.49
CA LYS A 449 19.68 -56.61 13.45
C LYS A 449 19.82 -55.13 13.09
N LEU A 450 19.89 -54.77 11.81
CA LEU A 450 19.91 -53.37 11.33
C LEU A 450 18.55 -52.68 11.49
N ALA A 451 17.44 -53.39 11.24
CA ALA A 451 16.09 -52.87 11.52
C ALA A 451 15.81 -52.66 13.03
N GLY A 452 16.45 -53.47 13.89
CA GLY A 452 16.40 -53.31 15.34
C GLY A 452 17.13 -52.05 15.84
N ILE A 453 18.06 -51.53 15.06
CA ILE A 453 18.74 -50.26 15.33
C ILE A 453 17.85 -49.07 14.99
N GLU A 454 17.11 -49.14 13.88
CA GLU A 454 16.12 -48.09 13.51
C GLU A 454 15.03 -47.90 14.56
N SER A 455 14.56 -49.00 15.17
CA SER A 455 13.51 -48.92 16.17
C SER A 455 13.97 -48.32 17.52
N LYS A 456 15.27 -48.33 17.82
CA LYS A 456 15.80 -47.76 19.07
C LYS A 456 16.18 -46.29 19.00
N HIS A 457 16.49 -45.75 17.82
CA HIS A 457 16.83 -44.35 17.62
C HIS A 457 15.61 -43.48 17.17
N GLY A 458 14.65 -44.09 16.47
CA GLY A 458 13.45 -43.38 16.01
C GLY A 458 12.44 -42.98 17.13
N SER A 459 12.62 -43.51 18.34
CA SER A 459 11.71 -43.20 19.47
C SER A 459 12.14 -42.01 20.34
N THR A 460 13.33 -41.48 20.16
CA THR A 460 13.86 -40.38 20.98
C THR A 460 13.77 -39.00 20.32
N GLU A 461 13.61 -38.88 19.00
CA GLU A 461 13.57 -37.58 18.32
C GLU A 461 12.18 -37.08 17.92
N LYS A 462 11.14 -37.93 17.91
CA LYS A 462 9.76 -37.50 17.56
C LYS A 462 9.00 -36.80 18.70
N GLY A 463 9.61 -36.67 19.87
CA GLY A 463 8.98 -36.07 21.07
C GLY A 463 9.10 -34.56 21.20
N ASN A 464 10.04 -33.88 20.53
CA ASN A 464 10.41 -32.50 20.87
C ASN A 464 10.28 -31.46 19.73
N MET A 465 9.65 -31.77 18.59
CA MET A 465 9.49 -30.80 17.50
C MET A 465 8.03 -30.48 17.14
N ARG A 466 7.10 -30.55 18.07
CA ARG A 466 5.69 -30.16 17.81
C ARG A 466 5.14 -29.03 18.67
N GLU A 467 6.00 -28.28 19.38
CA GLU A 467 5.58 -27.03 20.03
C GLU A 467 6.59 -25.95 19.70
N ASN A 468 6.41 -25.26 18.60
CA ASN A 468 6.78 -23.87 18.29
C ASN A 468 6.92 -23.67 16.77
N ARG A 469 5.75 -23.50 16.14
CA ARG A 469 5.65 -22.65 14.94
C ARG A 469 4.23 -22.09 14.85
#